data_97c82403bbbf26e114b9cbca4270abfd
#
_entry.id   97c82403bbbf26e114b9cbca4270abfd
#
_cell.length_a   1.000
_cell.length_b   1.000
_cell.length_c   1.000
_cell.angle_alpha   90.00
_cell.angle_beta   90.00
_cell.angle_gamma   90.00
#
_symmetry.space_group_name_H-M   'P 1'
#
loop_
_entity.id
_entity.type
_entity.pdbx_description
1 polymer ?
#
loop_
_entity_poly.entity_id
_entity_poly.type
_entity_poly.pdbx_seq_one_letter_code
_entity_poly.pdbx_strand_id
1 'polypeptide(L)'
;MNDYIKTDEFLAYLSKNKDRVWVFIDTETLGFDPNKHQMTEVAAKAVRFDGKEFKEISSYHEKAKLLSVTRIRMSHPYRGKGLSYRDLMQMTNYGEKTPRGYVEERDILGELYEFLHQFDDPVLVAHNSSFDIRYLNARHNVYYENKSPYDDYEVLDTLKVMKKYFTALVVTEAKRYKHRWLTSEESQHILEMRRIRKSLQKKKKKRMSLKLGNVADSLGINSDGWHSAKFDVETLISTTERMFELFKDNAGKDLHPEKHYL
;
A
#
# COMPACT_ATOMS: atom_id res chain seq x y z
N MET A 1 -17.52 -24.95 8.86
CA MET A 1 -18.06 -23.96 7.89
C MET A 1 -16.97 -23.73 6.87
N ASN A 2 -17.17 -24.14 5.63
CA ASN A 2 -16.16 -23.96 4.58
C ASN A 2 -16.11 -22.47 4.23
N ASP A 3 -15.06 -21.79 4.65
CA ASP A 3 -14.81 -20.40 4.28
C ASP A 3 -14.36 -20.35 2.81
N TYR A 4 -15.33 -20.40 1.91
CA TYR A 4 -15.11 -20.10 0.51
C TYR A 4 -14.81 -18.61 0.38
N ILE A 5 -13.67 -18.27 -0.21
CA ILE A 5 -13.37 -16.91 -0.57
C ILE A 5 -13.99 -16.66 -1.93
N LYS A 6 -15.00 -15.80 -1.96
CA LYS A 6 -15.64 -15.35 -3.20
C LYS A 6 -14.90 -14.10 -3.69
N THR A 7 -14.24 -14.19 -4.84
CA THR A 7 -13.69 -13.00 -5.52
C THR A 7 -14.79 -12.00 -5.87
N ASP A 8 -16.01 -12.48 -6.00
CA ASP A 8 -17.20 -11.69 -6.30
C ASP A 8 -17.46 -10.58 -5.26
N GLU A 9 -17.16 -10.80 -3.97
CA GLU A 9 -17.33 -9.78 -2.94
C GLU A 9 -16.43 -8.56 -3.19
N PHE A 10 -15.19 -8.79 -3.62
CA PHE A 10 -14.26 -7.70 -3.90
C PHE A 10 -14.60 -7.00 -5.21
N LEU A 11 -14.97 -7.75 -6.24
CA LEU A 11 -15.45 -7.17 -7.50
C LEU A 11 -16.76 -6.39 -7.31
N ALA A 12 -17.65 -6.88 -6.44
CA ALA A 12 -18.87 -6.15 -6.07
C ALA A 12 -18.54 -4.85 -5.31
N TYR A 13 -17.54 -4.88 -4.41
CA TYR A 13 -17.05 -3.69 -3.73
C TYR A 13 -16.53 -2.64 -4.73
N LEU A 14 -15.74 -3.06 -5.72
CA LEU A 14 -15.26 -2.17 -6.78
C LEU A 14 -16.40 -1.60 -7.61
N SER A 15 -17.35 -2.45 -8.02
CA SER A 15 -18.50 -2.04 -8.79
C SER A 15 -19.37 -1.03 -8.05
N LYS A 16 -19.60 -1.24 -6.75
CA LYS A 16 -20.33 -0.31 -5.88
C LYS A 16 -19.67 1.06 -5.81
N ASN A 17 -18.33 1.10 -5.79
CA ASN A 17 -17.54 2.31 -5.58
C ASN A 17 -16.95 2.89 -6.89
N LYS A 18 -17.33 2.39 -8.06
CA LYS A 18 -16.73 2.77 -9.36
C LYS A 18 -16.85 4.27 -9.68
N ASP A 19 -17.92 4.91 -9.23
CA ASP A 19 -18.19 6.32 -9.50
C ASP A 19 -17.57 7.26 -8.45
N ARG A 20 -17.04 6.70 -7.35
CA ARG A 20 -16.35 7.45 -6.30
C ARG A 20 -14.93 7.78 -6.72
N VAL A 21 -14.37 8.81 -6.11
CA VAL A 21 -12.93 9.08 -6.19
C VAL A 21 -12.20 8.14 -5.24
N TRP A 22 -11.13 7.54 -5.72
CA TRP A 22 -10.22 6.71 -4.92
C TRP A 22 -8.96 7.50 -4.66
N VAL A 23 -8.57 7.63 -3.40
CA VAL A 23 -7.34 8.34 -3.04
C VAL A 23 -6.34 7.33 -2.48
N PHE A 24 -5.36 6.99 -3.30
CA PHE A 24 -4.23 6.18 -2.89
C PHE A 24 -3.28 7.03 -2.08
N ILE A 25 -2.89 6.54 -0.91
CA ILE A 25 -2.07 7.30 0.05
C ILE A 25 -0.97 6.42 0.64
N ASP A 26 0.19 7.02 0.87
CA ASP A 26 1.33 6.42 1.56
C ASP A 26 2.08 7.46 2.37
N THR A 27 2.68 7.04 3.50
CA THR A 27 3.42 7.90 4.41
C THR A 27 4.79 7.33 4.76
N GLU A 28 5.83 8.15 4.69
CA GLU A 28 7.15 7.83 5.21
C GLU A 28 7.38 8.47 6.58
N THR A 29 8.02 7.75 7.47
CA THR A 29 8.15 8.16 8.87
C THR A 29 9.53 7.84 9.45
N LEU A 30 9.93 8.55 10.50
CA LEU A 30 11.17 8.25 11.24
C LEU A 30 11.07 7.03 12.17
N GLY A 31 9.92 6.39 12.25
CA GLY A 31 9.73 5.21 13.10
C GLY A 31 8.26 4.82 13.27
N PHE A 32 7.97 3.87 14.15
CA PHE A 32 6.66 3.24 14.25
C PHE A 32 5.66 3.93 15.21
N ASP A 33 6.15 4.79 16.09
CA ASP A 33 5.32 5.47 17.11
C ASP A 33 5.06 6.92 16.69
N PRO A 34 3.85 7.27 16.24
CA PRO A 34 3.53 8.60 15.75
C PRO A 34 3.57 9.69 16.83
N ASN A 35 3.56 9.30 18.12
CA ASN A 35 3.70 10.25 19.21
C ASN A 35 5.16 10.66 19.45
N LYS A 36 6.10 9.86 18.95
CA LYS A 36 7.56 10.06 19.15
C LYS A 36 8.29 10.40 17.87
N HIS A 37 7.75 9.97 16.73
CA HIS A 37 8.45 10.07 15.45
C HIS A 37 7.69 10.98 14.50
N GLN A 38 8.45 11.75 13.76
CA GLN A 38 7.93 12.66 12.74
C GLN A 38 7.53 11.87 11.48
N MET A 39 6.48 12.31 10.82
CA MET A 39 6.23 11.98 9.41
C MET A 39 7.20 12.78 8.54
N THR A 40 7.80 12.14 7.56
CA THR A 40 8.84 12.73 6.72
C THR A 40 8.39 13.01 5.30
N GLU A 41 7.44 12.24 4.81
CA GLU A 41 6.90 12.37 3.46
C GLU A 41 5.46 11.86 3.46
N VAL A 42 4.62 12.48 2.66
CA VAL A 42 3.30 11.96 2.33
C VAL A 42 3.03 12.15 0.84
N ALA A 43 2.42 11.16 0.25
CA ALA A 43 1.90 11.24 -1.11
C ALA A 43 0.46 10.75 -1.13
N ALA A 44 -0.37 11.43 -1.93
CA ALA A 44 -1.73 11.02 -2.20
C ALA A 44 -2.04 11.25 -3.69
N LYS A 45 -2.72 10.29 -4.31
CA LYS A 45 -3.16 10.39 -5.70
C LYS A 45 -4.64 10.06 -5.81
N ALA A 46 -5.42 11.05 -6.21
CA ALA A 46 -6.84 10.91 -6.48
C ALA A 46 -7.06 10.38 -7.90
N VAL A 47 -7.84 9.33 -8.02
CA VAL A 47 -8.09 8.64 -9.29
C VAL A 47 -9.55 8.24 -9.42
N ARG A 48 -10.01 7.98 -10.64
CA ARG A 48 -11.28 7.30 -10.94
C ARG A 48 -11.02 5.98 -11.62
N PHE A 49 -11.80 4.98 -11.24
CA PHE A 49 -11.75 3.67 -11.88
C PHE A 49 -12.73 3.64 -13.05
N ASP A 50 -12.24 3.43 -14.27
CA ASP A 50 -13.07 3.37 -15.48
C ASP A 50 -13.61 1.95 -15.80
N GLY A 51 -13.37 1.01 -14.90
CA GLY A 51 -13.69 -0.42 -15.08
C GLY A 51 -12.52 -1.26 -15.58
N LYS A 52 -11.41 -0.63 -15.96
CA LYS A 52 -10.19 -1.28 -16.43
C LYS A 52 -8.94 -0.76 -15.69
N GLU A 53 -8.77 0.54 -15.65
CA GLU A 53 -7.62 1.19 -15.05
C GLU A 53 -8.02 2.39 -14.21
N PHE A 54 -7.11 2.87 -13.36
CA PHE A 54 -7.28 4.09 -12.59
C PHE A 54 -6.78 5.30 -13.37
N LYS A 55 -7.67 6.26 -13.60
CA LYS A 55 -7.35 7.54 -14.26
C LYS A 55 -7.05 8.60 -13.23
N GLU A 56 -5.86 9.18 -13.25
CA GLU A 56 -5.47 10.26 -12.36
C GLU A 56 -6.36 11.50 -12.55
N ILE A 57 -6.83 12.07 -11.44
CA ILE A 57 -7.59 13.31 -11.37
C ILE A 57 -6.68 14.42 -10.83
N SER A 58 -6.01 14.13 -9.71
CA SER A 58 -5.16 15.06 -8.99
C SER A 58 -4.16 14.31 -8.13
N SER A 59 -3.08 14.98 -7.74
CA SER A 59 -2.07 14.40 -6.86
C SER A 59 -1.54 15.43 -5.86
N TYR A 60 -1.17 14.94 -4.69
CA TYR A 60 -0.52 15.69 -3.63
C TYR A 60 0.74 14.95 -3.21
N HIS A 61 1.85 15.67 -3.04
CA HIS A 61 3.10 15.09 -2.57
C HIS A 61 3.96 16.15 -1.92
N GLU A 62 4.30 15.94 -0.66
CA GLU A 62 5.17 16.85 0.08
C GLU A 62 6.12 16.11 1.02
N LYS A 63 7.28 16.73 1.26
CA LYS A 63 8.28 16.27 2.22
C LYS A 63 8.37 17.25 3.39
N ALA A 64 8.31 16.68 4.59
CA ALA A 64 8.36 17.46 5.80
C ALA A 64 9.77 17.98 6.10
N LYS A 65 9.89 19.22 6.52
CA LYS A 65 11.11 19.75 7.11
C LYS A 65 11.48 18.93 8.36
N LEU A 66 12.66 18.35 8.34
CA LEU A 66 13.11 17.53 9.46
C LEU A 66 13.39 18.38 10.71
N LEU A 67 13.05 17.84 11.85
CA LEU A 67 13.45 18.36 13.15
C LEU A 67 14.99 18.41 13.23
N SER A 68 15.53 19.15 14.22
CA SER A 68 16.97 19.21 14.41
C SER A 68 17.58 17.80 14.56
N VAL A 69 18.81 17.62 14.10
CA VAL A 69 19.53 16.32 14.16
C VAL A 69 19.49 15.69 15.55
N THR A 70 19.58 16.48 16.60
CA THR A 70 19.52 16.01 17.98
C THR A 70 18.15 15.40 18.29
N ARG A 71 17.06 16.06 17.91
CA ARG A 71 15.68 15.55 18.10
C ARG A 71 15.46 14.29 17.28
N ILE A 72 15.90 14.24 16.02
CA ILE A 72 15.79 13.07 15.16
C ILE A 72 16.51 11.88 15.80
N ARG A 73 17.77 12.04 16.24
CA ARG A 73 18.53 10.97 16.91
C ARG A 73 17.86 10.47 18.18
N MET A 74 17.24 11.35 18.96
CA MET A 74 16.55 10.97 20.19
C MET A 74 15.25 10.22 19.94
N SER A 75 14.57 10.48 18.86
CA SER A 75 13.29 9.88 18.51
C SER A 75 13.42 8.59 17.71
N HIS A 76 14.53 8.37 17.00
CA HIS A 76 14.70 7.23 16.11
C HIS A 76 14.74 5.88 16.86
N PRO A 77 14.02 4.83 16.34
CA PRO A 77 13.93 3.51 17.01
C PRO A 77 15.27 2.79 17.13
N TYR A 78 16.26 3.17 16.34
CA TYR A 78 17.64 2.64 16.38
C TYR A 78 18.58 3.46 17.26
N ARG A 79 18.02 4.22 18.19
CA ARG A 79 18.80 4.97 19.18
C ARG A 79 19.86 4.06 19.83
N GLY A 80 21.10 4.54 19.90
CA GLY A 80 22.24 3.77 20.42
C GLY A 80 22.99 2.91 19.41
N LYS A 81 22.53 2.81 18.16
CA LYS A 81 23.29 2.12 17.08
C LYS A 81 24.30 3.02 16.36
N GLY A 82 24.56 4.21 16.89
CA GLY A 82 25.59 5.12 16.34
C GLY A 82 25.29 5.65 14.93
N LEU A 83 24.01 5.72 14.55
CA LEU A 83 23.60 6.25 13.25
C LEU A 83 24.09 7.68 13.06
N SER A 84 24.79 7.93 11.96
CA SER A 84 25.20 9.27 11.55
C SER A 84 24.00 10.03 10.98
N TYR A 85 24.15 11.36 10.85
CA TYR A 85 23.17 12.18 10.12
C TYR A 85 22.97 11.67 8.68
N ARG A 86 24.05 11.25 8.04
CA ARG A 86 24.03 10.68 6.69
C ARG A 86 23.14 9.41 6.63
N ASP A 87 23.30 8.52 7.62
CA ASP A 87 22.47 7.31 7.69
C ASP A 87 20.99 7.65 7.85
N LEU A 88 20.66 8.65 8.67
CA LEU A 88 19.30 9.12 8.85
C LEU A 88 18.72 9.71 7.56
N MET A 89 19.53 10.52 6.85
CA MET A 89 19.11 11.12 5.57
C MET A 89 18.86 10.05 4.50
N GLN A 90 19.70 9.02 4.44
CA GLN A 90 19.50 7.89 3.53
C GLN A 90 18.26 7.07 3.89
N MET A 91 18.05 6.81 5.18
CA MET A 91 16.87 6.05 5.65
C MET A 91 15.54 6.77 5.42
N THR A 92 15.56 8.08 5.38
CA THR A 92 14.37 8.91 5.15
C THR A 92 14.26 9.37 3.70
N ASN A 93 15.10 8.84 2.83
CA ASN A 93 15.18 9.22 1.41
C ASN A 93 15.37 10.74 1.16
N TYR A 94 15.94 11.44 2.14
CA TYR A 94 16.37 12.83 1.97
C TYR A 94 17.76 12.81 1.35
N GLY A 95 17.98 13.54 0.29
CA GLY A 95 19.30 13.71 -0.33
C GLY A 95 20.33 14.32 0.64
N GLU A 96 21.60 14.35 0.24
CA GLU A 96 22.70 14.88 1.07
C GLU A 96 22.58 16.36 1.46
N LYS A 97 21.70 17.10 0.81
CA LYS A 97 21.43 18.51 1.10
C LYS A 97 20.06 18.62 1.75
N THR A 98 20.01 19.25 2.92
CA THR A 98 18.73 19.72 3.50
C THR A 98 18.07 20.59 2.45
N PRO A 99 16.98 20.18 1.84
CA PRO A 99 16.41 20.97 0.75
C PRO A 99 15.87 22.28 1.27
N ARG A 100 16.27 23.33 0.62
CA ARG A 100 15.51 24.58 0.69
C ARG A 100 14.17 24.27 0.01
N GLY A 101 13.09 24.33 0.78
CA GLY A 101 11.75 24.14 0.22
C GLY A 101 10.94 22.97 0.82
N TYR A 102 11.43 22.32 1.87
CA TYR A 102 10.57 21.40 2.61
C TYR A 102 9.57 22.18 3.47
N VAL A 103 8.36 21.62 3.54
CA VAL A 103 7.22 22.24 4.22
C VAL A 103 7.20 21.81 5.69
N GLU A 104 6.70 22.65 6.59
CA GLU A 104 6.50 22.23 7.98
C GLU A 104 5.46 21.11 8.04
N GLU A 105 5.68 20.09 8.87
CA GLU A 105 4.78 18.93 9.00
C GLU A 105 3.33 19.36 9.28
N ARG A 106 3.14 20.45 10.02
CA ARG A 106 1.83 21.04 10.27
C ARG A 106 1.11 21.40 8.96
N ASP A 107 1.81 22.12 8.08
CA ASP A 107 1.21 22.65 6.85
C ASP A 107 0.87 21.50 5.89
N ILE A 108 1.76 20.50 5.80
CA ILE A 108 1.52 19.26 5.04
C ILE A 108 0.22 18.58 5.47
N LEU A 109 0.00 18.46 6.78
CA LEU A 109 -1.21 17.80 7.29
C LEU A 109 -2.47 18.62 7.01
N GLY A 110 -2.39 19.95 7.08
CA GLY A 110 -3.48 20.82 6.69
C GLY A 110 -3.79 20.76 5.21
N GLU A 111 -2.79 20.85 4.37
CA GLU A 111 -2.92 20.77 2.91
C GLU A 111 -3.43 19.41 2.44
N LEU A 112 -2.97 18.30 3.04
CA LEU A 112 -3.48 16.96 2.77
C LEU A 112 -4.97 16.85 3.15
N TYR A 113 -5.35 17.41 4.29
CA TYR A 113 -6.74 17.44 4.71
C TYR A 113 -7.60 18.20 3.70
N GLU A 114 -7.18 19.39 3.28
CA GLU A 114 -7.86 20.18 2.24
C GLU A 114 -7.88 19.44 0.89
N PHE A 115 -6.80 18.74 0.53
CA PHE A 115 -6.77 17.92 -0.68
C PHE A 115 -7.86 16.84 -0.67
N LEU A 116 -8.05 16.16 0.45
CA LEU A 116 -9.08 15.12 0.56
C LEU A 116 -10.49 15.71 0.51
N HIS A 117 -10.70 16.89 1.09
CA HIS A 117 -12.00 17.57 1.11
C HIS A 117 -12.42 18.15 -0.24
N GLN A 118 -11.57 18.14 -1.25
CA GLN A 118 -11.96 18.48 -2.63
C GLN A 118 -12.87 17.42 -3.25
N PHE A 119 -12.95 16.22 -2.67
CA PHE A 119 -13.71 15.11 -3.21
C PHE A 119 -14.87 14.75 -2.28
N ASP A 120 -16.03 14.52 -2.88
CA ASP A 120 -17.21 14.06 -2.16
C ASP A 120 -17.05 12.56 -1.84
N ASP A 121 -17.07 12.23 -0.56
CA ASP A 121 -16.99 10.85 -0.03
C ASP A 121 -15.93 9.95 -0.71
N PRO A 122 -14.63 10.34 -0.72
CA PRO A 122 -13.59 9.54 -1.37
C PRO A 122 -13.32 8.24 -0.60
N VAL A 123 -12.88 7.20 -1.33
CA VAL A 123 -12.35 5.97 -0.71
C VAL A 123 -10.84 6.11 -0.56
N LEU A 124 -10.34 6.05 0.67
CA LEU A 124 -8.90 6.00 0.90
C LEU A 124 -8.36 4.60 0.63
N VAL A 125 -7.23 4.51 -0.05
CA VAL A 125 -6.56 3.23 -0.35
C VAL A 125 -5.12 3.29 0.14
N ALA A 126 -4.75 2.36 1.01
CA ALA A 126 -3.38 2.24 1.49
C ALA A 126 -2.96 0.77 1.66
N HIS A 127 -1.66 0.52 1.71
CA HIS A 127 -1.12 -0.82 1.96
C HIS A 127 -0.73 -0.97 3.43
N ASN A 128 -1.49 -1.72 4.21
CA ASN A 128 -1.44 -1.73 5.67
C ASN A 128 -1.96 -0.42 6.28
N SER A 129 -3.13 0.00 5.79
CA SER A 129 -3.77 1.30 6.06
C SER A 129 -3.81 1.70 7.55
N SER A 130 -3.85 0.73 8.46
CA SER A 130 -3.83 1.00 9.90
C SER A 130 -2.55 1.74 10.35
N PHE A 131 -1.46 1.62 9.61
CA PHE A 131 -0.23 2.37 9.89
C PHE A 131 -0.41 3.82 9.48
N ASP A 132 -0.77 4.07 8.22
CA ASP A 132 -0.88 5.41 7.65
C ASP A 132 -1.97 6.23 8.34
N ILE A 133 -3.17 5.69 8.47
CA ILE A 133 -4.31 6.37 9.11
C ILE A 133 -4.00 6.73 10.57
N ARG A 134 -3.42 5.79 11.33
CA ARG A 134 -3.00 6.07 12.71
C ARG A 134 -1.95 7.16 12.78
N TYR A 135 -1.00 7.15 11.83
CA TYR A 135 0.07 8.14 11.78
C TYR A 135 -0.49 9.52 11.46
N LEU A 136 -1.31 9.63 10.42
CA LEU A 136 -1.96 10.87 10.00
C LEU A 136 -2.83 11.45 11.13
N ASN A 137 -3.68 10.63 11.75
CA ASN A 137 -4.53 11.07 12.86
C ASN A 137 -3.70 11.59 14.05
N ALA A 138 -2.71 10.81 14.48
CA ALA A 138 -1.90 11.18 15.64
C ALA A 138 -1.07 12.45 15.37
N ARG A 139 -0.50 12.59 14.17
CA ARG A 139 0.26 13.79 13.81
C ARG A 139 -0.63 15.00 13.58
N HIS A 140 -1.81 14.82 12.99
CA HIS A 140 -2.81 15.87 12.86
C HIS A 140 -3.23 16.42 14.23
N ASN A 141 -3.51 15.54 15.19
CA ASN A 141 -3.88 15.91 16.55
C ASN A 141 -2.80 16.69 17.33
N VAL A 142 -1.54 16.59 16.90
CA VAL A 142 -0.45 17.41 17.49
C VAL A 142 -0.59 18.89 17.14
N TYR A 143 -1.17 19.21 15.98
CA TYR A 143 -1.18 20.56 15.42
C TYR A 143 -2.59 21.18 15.34
N TYR A 144 -3.62 20.35 15.31
CA TYR A 144 -5.00 20.76 15.11
C TYR A 144 -5.91 20.16 16.19
N GLU A 145 -6.98 20.85 16.53
CA GLU A 145 -7.91 20.39 17.57
C GLU A 145 -8.86 19.26 17.09
N ASN A 146 -8.93 19.01 15.80
CA ASN A 146 -9.74 17.94 15.23
C ASN A 146 -9.18 16.57 15.59
N LYS A 147 -9.99 15.77 16.28
CA LYS A 147 -9.61 14.42 16.69
C LYS A 147 -9.87 13.44 15.54
N SER A 148 -8.79 12.82 15.06
CA SER A 148 -8.86 11.69 14.13
C SER A 148 -9.65 11.93 12.84
N PRO A 149 -9.37 12.99 12.08
CA PRO A 149 -10.16 13.36 10.91
C PRO A 149 -10.14 12.32 9.78
N TYR A 150 -9.17 11.42 9.79
CA TYR A 150 -9.05 10.36 8.77
C TYR A 150 -9.83 9.08 9.11
N ASP A 151 -10.41 8.98 10.32
CA ASP A 151 -11.26 7.84 10.72
C ASP A 151 -12.64 7.88 10.06
N ASP A 152 -13.09 9.04 9.59
CA ASP A 152 -14.39 9.22 8.95
C ASP A 152 -14.44 8.70 7.50
N TYR A 153 -13.29 8.45 6.89
CA TYR A 153 -13.22 7.94 5.52
C TYR A 153 -13.38 6.42 5.45
N GLU A 154 -14.05 5.97 4.39
CA GLU A 154 -14.01 4.55 4.01
C GLU A 154 -12.60 4.18 3.55
N VAL A 155 -11.99 3.14 4.13
CA VAL A 155 -10.60 2.76 3.85
C VAL A 155 -10.52 1.36 3.27
N LEU A 156 -9.93 1.24 2.07
CA LEU A 156 -9.53 -0.04 1.49
C LEU A 156 -8.07 -0.35 1.86
N ASP A 157 -7.89 -1.39 2.69
CA ASP A 157 -6.57 -1.92 3.03
C ASP A 157 -6.17 -3.02 2.05
N THR A 158 -5.28 -2.70 1.12
CA THR A 158 -4.84 -3.66 0.09
C THR A 158 -4.06 -4.84 0.67
N LEU A 159 -3.37 -4.69 1.82
CA LEU A 159 -2.75 -5.81 2.51
C LEU A 159 -3.79 -6.83 3.00
N LYS A 160 -4.94 -6.37 3.50
CA LYS A 160 -6.04 -7.27 3.91
C LYS A 160 -6.65 -7.97 2.71
N VAL A 161 -6.86 -7.23 1.60
CA VAL A 161 -7.30 -7.82 0.33
C VAL A 161 -6.33 -8.89 -0.14
N MET A 162 -5.03 -8.59 -0.16
CA MET A 162 -3.99 -9.55 -0.56
C MET A 162 -3.95 -10.79 0.34
N LYS A 163 -4.09 -10.62 1.65
CA LYS A 163 -4.14 -11.76 2.58
C LYS A 163 -5.36 -12.65 2.33
N LYS A 164 -6.52 -12.06 2.13
CA LYS A 164 -7.78 -12.80 1.99
C LYS A 164 -7.93 -13.44 0.62
N TYR A 165 -7.68 -12.68 -0.45
CA TYR A 165 -8.02 -13.08 -1.82
C TYR A 165 -6.81 -13.49 -2.65
N PHE A 166 -5.76 -12.66 -2.68
CA PHE A 166 -4.62 -12.86 -3.56
C PHE A 166 -3.83 -14.13 -3.23
N THR A 167 -3.56 -14.36 -1.94
CA THR A 167 -2.86 -15.58 -1.51
C THR A 167 -3.66 -16.83 -1.85
N ALA A 168 -4.97 -16.81 -1.61
CA ALA A 168 -5.85 -17.93 -1.94
C ALA A 168 -5.94 -18.17 -3.44
N LEU A 169 -6.07 -17.10 -4.24
CA LEU A 169 -6.10 -17.17 -5.69
C LEU A 169 -4.85 -17.84 -6.25
N VAL A 170 -3.67 -17.34 -5.88
CA VAL A 170 -2.38 -17.88 -6.36
C VAL A 170 -2.21 -19.37 -6.01
N VAL A 171 -2.63 -19.77 -4.81
CA VAL A 171 -2.53 -21.18 -4.37
C VAL A 171 -3.53 -22.07 -5.11
N THR A 172 -4.76 -21.61 -5.24
CA THR A 172 -5.85 -22.40 -5.86
C THR A 172 -5.58 -22.60 -7.34
N GLU A 173 -5.22 -21.56 -8.07
CA GLU A 173 -4.89 -21.67 -9.48
C GLU A 173 -3.69 -22.60 -9.73
N ALA A 174 -2.66 -22.54 -8.90
CA ALA A 174 -1.51 -23.44 -9.00
C ALA A 174 -1.89 -24.93 -8.82
N LYS A 175 -3.01 -25.23 -8.15
CA LYS A 175 -3.51 -26.59 -7.92
C LYS A 175 -4.52 -27.05 -8.97
N ARG A 176 -5.40 -26.16 -9.44
CA ARG A 176 -6.52 -26.47 -10.34
C ARG A 176 -6.11 -27.33 -11.53
N TYR A 177 -4.94 -27.09 -12.05
CA TYR A 177 -4.46 -27.65 -13.30
C TYR A 177 -3.54 -28.87 -13.13
N LYS A 178 -3.51 -29.47 -11.94
CA LYS A 178 -2.52 -30.49 -11.61
C LYS A 178 -2.69 -31.82 -12.36
N HIS A 179 -3.86 -32.10 -12.92
CA HIS A 179 -4.25 -33.46 -13.35
C HIS A 179 -4.92 -33.58 -14.71
N ARG A 180 -4.83 -32.60 -15.60
CA ARG A 180 -5.40 -32.69 -16.95
C ARG A 180 -4.45 -32.10 -18.01
N TRP A 181 -4.70 -32.52 -19.25
CA TRP A 181 -4.04 -31.88 -20.40
C TRP A 181 -4.49 -30.44 -20.50
N LEU A 182 -3.54 -29.55 -20.73
CA LEU A 182 -3.72 -28.11 -20.70
C LEU A 182 -3.65 -27.54 -22.12
N THR A 183 -4.46 -26.51 -22.37
CA THR A 183 -4.24 -25.64 -23.53
C THR A 183 -2.94 -24.85 -23.40
N SER A 184 -2.48 -24.23 -24.47
CA SER A 184 -1.30 -23.36 -24.43
C SER A 184 -1.50 -22.16 -23.49
N GLU A 185 -2.70 -21.55 -23.50
CA GLU A 185 -3.09 -20.45 -22.61
C GLU A 185 -3.10 -20.86 -21.14
N GLU A 186 -3.76 -22.00 -20.83
CA GLU A 186 -3.80 -22.53 -19.47
C GLU A 186 -2.39 -22.85 -18.95
N SER A 187 -1.51 -23.35 -19.81
CA SER A 187 -0.12 -23.61 -19.45
C SER A 187 0.63 -22.33 -19.09
N GLN A 188 0.44 -21.26 -19.87
CA GLN A 188 1.05 -19.96 -19.58
C GLN A 188 0.51 -19.37 -18.27
N HIS A 189 -0.80 -19.43 -18.04
CA HIS A 189 -1.42 -18.95 -16.80
C HIS A 189 -0.88 -19.69 -15.57
N ILE A 190 -0.73 -21.02 -15.63
CA ILE A 190 -0.13 -21.81 -14.54
C ILE A 190 1.32 -21.40 -14.28
N LEU A 191 2.10 -21.20 -15.34
CA LEU A 191 3.48 -20.78 -15.17
C LEU A 191 3.57 -19.42 -14.49
N GLU A 192 2.68 -18.49 -14.84
CA GLU A 192 2.57 -17.19 -14.17
C GLU A 192 2.21 -17.34 -12.69
N MET A 193 1.16 -18.10 -12.35
CA MET A 193 0.74 -18.32 -10.97
C MET A 193 1.85 -18.99 -10.12
N ARG A 194 2.56 -19.94 -10.71
CA ARG A 194 3.71 -20.58 -10.05
C ARG A 194 4.86 -19.62 -9.83
N ARG A 195 5.12 -18.72 -10.80
CA ARG A 195 6.16 -17.68 -10.68
C ARG A 195 5.81 -16.72 -9.54
N ILE A 196 4.58 -16.18 -9.52
CA ILE A 196 4.09 -15.28 -8.48
C ILE A 196 4.22 -15.94 -7.10
N ARG A 197 3.70 -17.16 -6.94
CA ARG A 197 3.80 -17.90 -5.69
C ARG A 197 5.24 -18.07 -5.23
N LYS A 198 6.14 -18.48 -6.12
CA LYS A 198 7.56 -18.70 -5.80
C LYS A 198 8.25 -17.42 -5.36
N SER A 199 7.95 -16.29 -5.99
CA SER A 199 8.53 -14.99 -5.66
C SER A 199 8.07 -14.48 -4.29
N LEU A 200 6.81 -14.70 -3.94
CA LEU A 200 6.26 -14.31 -2.64
C LEU A 200 6.77 -15.18 -1.48
N GLN A 201 7.24 -16.41 -1.72
CA GLN A 201 7.73 -17.29 -0.68
C GLN A 201 9.13 -16.90 -0.20
N LYS A 202 9.27 -16.53 1.08
CA LYS A 202 10.60 -16.34 1.69
C LYS A 202 11.32 -17.67 1.82
N LYS A 203 12.53 -17.78 1.24
CA LYS A 203 13.36 -19.00 1.20
C LYS A 203 13.54 -19.69 2.56
N LYS A 204 13.60 -18.93 3.67
CA LYS A 204 13.88 -19.48 5.02
C LYS A 204 12.64 -19.77 5.89
N LYS A 205 11.47 -19.20 5.61
CA LYS A 205 10.35 -19.24 6.57
C LYS A 205 9.06 -19.90 6.05
N LYS A 206 9.02 -20.39 4.82
CA LYS A 206 7.82 -20.92 4.15
C LYS A 206 6.58 -19.99 4.20
N ARG A 207 6.74 -18.73 4.62
CA ARG A 207 5.69 -17.73 4.69
C ARG A 207 5.78 -16.79 3.50
N MET A 208 4.65 -16.44 2.94
CA MET A 208 4.55 -15.41 1.90
C MET A 208 4.85 -14.03 2.48
N SER A 209 5.60 -13.22 1.73
CA SER A 209 5.80 -11.81 2.05
C SER A 209 4.85 -10.97 1.23
N LEU A 210 3.90 -10.34 1.89
CA LEU A 210 2.91 -9.46 1.27
C LEU A 210 3.23 -7.98 1.46
N LYS A 211 4.50 -7.61 1.64
CA LYS A 211 4.93 -6.22 1.54
C LYS A 211 4.68 -5.73 0.13
N LEU A 212 4.26 -4.49 -0.03
CA LEU A 212 3.88 -3.89 -1.31
C LEU A 212 4.86 -4.23 -2.43
N GLY A 213 6.11 -3.95 -2.25
CA GLY A 213 7.05 -4.23 -3.29
C GLY A 213 7.31 -5.70 -3.58
N ASN A 214 7.29 -6.59 -2.59
CA ASN A 214 7.41 -8.01 -2.92
C ASN A 214 6.22 -8.49 -3.77
N VAL A 215 5.04 -7.90 -3.55
CA VAL A 215 3.86 -8.17 -4.37
C VAL A 215 4.03 -7.56 -5.75
N ALA A 216 4.44 -6.31 -5.84
CA ALA A 216 4.72 -5.62 -7.10
C ALA A 216 5.72 -6.41 -7.95
N ASP A 217 6.88 -6.79 -7.38
CA ASP A 217 7.89 -7.63 -8.07
C ASP A 217 7.30 -8.95 -8.55
N SER A 218 6.45 -9.59 -7.73
CA SER A 218 5.83 -10.86 -8.09
C SER A 218 4.88 -10.73 -9.27
N LEU A 219 4.26 -9.57 -9.42
CA LEU A 219 3.34 -9.22 -10.50
C LEU A 219 4.06 -8.65 -11.74
N GLY A 220 5.38 -8.50 -11.67
CA GLY A 220 6.19 -7.94 -12.76
C GLY A 220 6.12 -6.42 -12.86
N ILE A 221 5.71 -5.76 -11.78
CA ILE A 221 5.67 -4.32 -11.65
C ILE A 221 7.04 -3.87 -11.12
N ASN A 222 7.61 -2.84 -11.73
CA ASN A 222 8.88 -2.29 -11.25
C ASN A 222 8.70 -1.67 -9.86
N SER A 223 9.53 -2.11 -8.93
CA SER A 223 9.56 -1.62 -7.55
C SER A 223 10.89 -0.95 -7.18
N ASP A 224 11.73 -0.61 -8.17
CA ASP A 224 12.98 0.13 -7.95
C ASP A 224 12.66 1.59 -7.61
N GLY A 225 12.89 1.99 -6.40
CA GLY A 225 12.56 3.35 -5.92
C GLY A 225 11.86 3.36 -4.55
N TRP A 226 11.82 2.23 -3.89
CA TRP A 226 11.25 2.03 -2.59
C TRP A 226 11.71 3.04 -1.54
N HIS A 227 10.80 3.31 -0.59
CA HIS A 227 10.94 4.30 0.46
C HIS A 227 10.84 5.75 -0.03
N SER A 228 10.00 5.98 -1.06
CA SER A 228 9.44 7.29 -1.37
C SER A 228 7.93 7.14 -1.43
N ALA A 229 7.21 7.89 -0.63
CA ALA A 229 5.75 7.82 -0.56
C ALA A 229 5.11 8.02 -1.95
N LYS A 230 5.66 8.92 -2.77
CA LYS A 230 5.21 9.12 -4.15
C LYS A 230 5.32 7.87 -5.00
N PHE A 231 6.47 7.20 -4.96
CA PHE A 231 6.70 5.98 -5.74
C PHE A 231 5.85 4.82 -5.22
N ASP A 232 5.70 4.72 -3.90
CA ASP A 232 4.91 3.67 -3.27
C ASP A 232 3.42 3.82 -3.60
N VAL A 233 2.89 5.03 -3.71
CA VAL A 233 1.52 5.30 -4.23
C VAL A 233 1.36 4.83 -5.68
N GLU A 234 2.29 5.12 -6.57
CA GLU A 234 2.24 4.67 -7.97
C GLU A 234 2.32 3.15 -8.08
N THR A 235 3.20 2.54 -7.29
CA THR A 235 3.33 1.09 -7.19
C THR A 235 2.05 0.45 -6.64
N LEU A 236 1.41 1.07 -5.66
CA LEU A 236 0.17 0.61 -5.07
C LEU A 236 -0.99 0.64 -6.08
N ILE A 237 -1.11 1.71 -6.88
CA ILE A 237 -2.09 1.80 -7.97
C ILE A 237 -1.89 0.66 -8.96
N SER A 238 -0.70 0.52 -9.53
CA SER A 238 -0.39 -0.51 -10.53
C SER A 238 -0.59 -1.93 -9.98
N THR A 239 -0.22 -2.16 -8.71
CA THR A 239 -0.42 -3.43 -8.03
C THR A 239 -1.90 -3.73 -7.86
N THR A 240 -2.71 -2.72 -7.53
CA THR A 240 -4.16 -2.86 -7.33
C THR A 240 -4.86 -3.16 -8.66
N GLU A 241 -4.49 -2.49 -9.74
CA GLU A 241 -4.99 -2.77 -11.10
C GLU A 241 -4.70 -4.21 -11.52
N ARG A 242 -3.47 -4.65 -11.37
CA ARG A 242 -3.09 -6.02 -11.74
C ARG A 242 -3.81 -7.08 -10.92
N MET A 243 -4.07 -6.80 -9.64
CA MET A 243 -4.91 -7.67 -8.81
C MET A 243 -6.34 -7.74 -9.31
N PHE A 244 -6.92 -6.63 -9.79
CA PHE A 244 -8.27 -6.62 -10.35
C PHE A 244 -8.38 -7.48 -11.59
N GLU A 245 -7.40 -7.42 -12.49
CA GLU A 245 -7.35 -8.31 -13.65
C GLU A 245 -7.36 -9.78 -13.22
N LEU A 246 -6.47 -10.16 -12.29
CA LEU A 246 -6.40 -11.54 -11.78
C LEU A 246 -7.71 -11.98 -11.09
N PHE A 247 -8.41 -11.07 -10.43
CA PHE A 247 -9.69 -11.39 -9.79
C PHE A 247 -10.81 -11.53 -10.81
N LYS A 248 -10.87 -10.70 -11.85
CA LYS A 248 -11.83 -10.82 -12.94
C LYS A 248 -11.73 -12.16 -13.65
N ASP A 249 -10.52 -12.63 -13.93
CA ASP A 249 -10.27 -13.93 -14.56
C ASP A 249 -10.76 -15.11 -13.72
N ASN A 250 -10.99 -14.86 -12.43
CA ASN A 250 -11.43 -15.87 -11.46
C ASN A 250 -12.82 -15.60 -10.88
N ALA A 251 -13.55 -14.62 -11.40
CA ALA A 251 -14.91 -14.31 -10.98
C ALA A 251 -15.83 -15.55 -11.09
N GLY A 252 -16.68 -15.76 -10.09
CA GLY A 252 -17.57 -16.91 -10.02
C GLY A 252 -16.90 -18.25 -9.69
N LYS A 253 -15.59 -18.28 -9.47
CA LYS A 253 -14.86 -19.49 -9.07
C LYS A 253 -14.70 -19.53 -7.55
N ASP A 254 -14.99 -20.69 -6.94
CA ASP A 254 -14.74 -20.90 -5.52
C ASP A 254 -13.24 -21.03 -5.25
N LEU A 255 -12.71 -20.18 -4.39
CA LEU A 255 -11.33 -20.17 -3.96
C LEU A 255 -11.23 -20.67 -2.52
N HIS A 256 -10.40 -21.68 -2.29
CA HIS A 256 -10.13 -22.20 -0.96
C HIS A 256 -8.82 -21.63 -0.40
N PRO A 257 -8.85 -20.88 0.71
CA PRO A 257 -7.63 -20.52 1.40
C PRO A 257 -7.01 -21.78 2.02
N GLU A 258 -5.75 -22.03 1.73
CA GLU A 258 -5.03 -23.06 2.46
C GLU A 258 -4.64 -22.55 3.84
N LYS A 259 -5.09 -23.24 4.89
CA LYS A 259 -4.84 -22.90 6.31
C LYS A 259 -3.36 -22.79 6.70
N HIS A 260 -2.45 -23.16 5.81
CA HIS A 260 -1.01 -23.28 6.10
C HIS A 260 -0.15 -22.10 5.62
N TYR A 261 -0.75 -21.04 5.04
CA TYR A 261 0.01 -19.93 4.44
C TYR A 261 -0.32 -18.55 5.02
N LEU A 262 -1.14 -18.51 6.07
CA LEU A 262 -1.43 -17.28 6.83
C LEU A 262 -0.49 -17.12 8.01
#